data_d36158f25b6b20907d1047bdc65d6e70
#
_entry.id   d36158f25b6b20907d1047bdc65d6e70
#
_cell.length_a   1.000
_cell.length_b   1.000
_cell.length_c   1.000
_cell.angle_alpha   90.00
_cell.angle_beta   90.00
_cell.angle_gamma   90.00
#
_symmetry.space_group_name_H-M   'P 1'
#
loop_
_entity.id
_entity.type
_entity.pdbx_description
1 polymer ?
#
loop_
_entity_poly.entity_id
_entity_poly.type
_entity_poly.pdbx_seq_one_letter_code
_entity_poly.pdbx_strand_id
1 'polypeptide(L)'
;ASCTEALKDLAEHYRRSLDIKVVGISGSVGKTSTKEMIASVLSEKYCVLKTEGNFNNEIGLPLTVFNLRKEHEVAVLEMGISHFGDMEPLAKIARPDVCVITNIGYAHLENLGTRDGILKEKTSMFDFMNPDGTVILNGDDDKLRGYTSERGIQPVYFGLDPACPFHAEQIQKMGLKGTVATFV
;
A
#
# COMPACT_ATOMS: atom_id res chain seq x y z
N ALA A 1 -20.94 7.95 -19.34
CA ALA A 1 -19.88 7.26 -18.60
C ALA A 1 -18.72 6.98 -19.57
N SER A 2 -17.48 7.21 -19.14
CA SER A 2 -16.30 6.83 -19.92
C SER A 2 -16.04 5.33 -19.76
N CYS A 3 -15.32 4.71 -20.72
CA CYS A 3 -14.93 3.29 -20.59
C CYS A 3 -14.06 3.06 -19.34
N THR A 4 -13.24 4.04 -18.97
CA THR A 4 -12.41 3.97 -17.77
C THR A 4 -13.23 3.99 -16.47
N GLU A 5 -14.29 4.80 -16.42
CA GLU A 5 -15.20 4.80 -15.25
C GLU A 5 -15.95 3.47 -15.14
N ALA A 6 -16.49 2.97 -16.26
CA ALA A 6 -17.14 1.66 -16.26
C ALA A 6 -16.20 0.52 -15.83
N LEU A 7 -14.94 0.58 -16.22
CA LEU A 7 -13.91 -0.38 -15.78
C LEU A 7 -13.69 -0.33 -14.27
N LYS A 8 -13.60 0.88 -13.70
CA LYS A 8 -13.44 1.09 -12.25
C LYS A 8 -14.65 0.59 -11.47
N ASP A 9 -15.86 0.95 -11.91
CA ASP A 9 -17.10 0.53 -11.26
C ASP A 9 -17.28 -1.00 -11.27
N LEU A 10 -16.97 -1.64 -12.40
CA LEU A 10 -17.00 -3.10 -12.50
C LEU A 10 -15.98 -3.77 -11.59
N ALA A 11 -14.76 -3.22 -11.51
CA ALA A 11 -13.72 -3.76 -10.65
C ALA A 11 -14.08 -3.61 -9.16
N GLU A 12 -14.63 -2.44 -8.77
CA GLU A 12 -15.12 -2.23 -7.42
C GLU A 12 -16.24 -3.21 -7.06
N HIS A 13 -17.23 -3.37 -7.95
CA HIS A 13 -18.32 -4.33 -7.75
C HIS A 13 -17.79 -5.76 -7.62
N TYR A 14 -16.90 -6.17 -8.53
CA TYR A 14 -16.31 -7.51 -8.51
C TYR A 14 -15.51 -7.75 -7.22
N ARG A 15 -14.65 -6.77 -6.83
CA ARG A 15 -13.88 -6.88 -5.59
C ARG A 15 -14.77 -7.04 -4.35
N ARG A 16 -15.90 -6.33 -4.30
CA ARG A 16 -16.88 -6.42 -3.20
C ARG A 16 -17.59 -7.77 -3.12
N SER A 17 -17.66 -8.52 -4.22
CA SER A 17 -18.27 -9.86 -4.27
C SER A 17 -17.37 -10.96 -3.69
N LEU A 18 -16.11 -10.63 -3.39
CA LEU A 18 -15.10 -11.56 -2.89
C LEU A 18 -14.80 -11.30 -1.41
N ASP A 19 -14.82 -12.35 -0.61
CA ASP A 19 -14.41 -12.31 0.81
C ASP A 19 -12.92 -12.62 0.92
N ILE A 20 -12.09 -11.62 0.66
CA ILE A 20 -10.62 -11.70 0.71
C ILE A 20 -10.06 -10.53 1.50
N LYS A 21 -8.91 -10.73 2.13
CA LYS A 21 -8.16 -9.66 2.78
C LYS A 21 -7.31 -8.89 1.77
N VAL A 22 -7.22 -7.58 1.93
CA VAL A 22 -6.41 -6.74 1.04
C VAL A 22 -5.37 -5.96 1.82
N VAL A 23 -4.12 -6.08 1.37
CA VAL A 23 -3.01 -5.21 1.75
C VAL A 23 -2.82 -4.18 0.63
N GLY A 24 -3.14 -2.93 0.91
CA GLY A 24 -2.91 -1.81 0.00
C GLY A 24 -1.58 -1.14 0.30
N ILE A 25 -0.76 -0.94 -0.73
CA ILE A 25 0.59 -0.39 -0.57
C ILE A 25 0.75 0.87 -1.41
N SER A 26 1.19 1.97 -0.79
CA SER A 26 1.60 3.19 -1.47
C SER A 26 2.93 3.72 -0.91
N GLY A 27 3.42 4.80 -1.50
CA GLY A 27 4.67 5.44 -1.13
C GLY A 27 5.36 6.08 -2.33
N SER A 28 6.36 6.92 -2.08
CA SER A 28 7.12 7.57 -3.16
C SER A 28 8.08 6.61 -3.83
N VAL A 29 8.81 5.82 -3.05
CA VAL A 29 9.73 4.75 -3.50
C VAL A 29 9.54 3.48 -2.68
N GLY A 30 10.00 2.34 -3.22
CA GLY A 30 9.99 1.06 -2.50
C GLY A 30 8.66 0.30 -2.51
N LYS A 31 7.60 0.82 -3.13
CA LYS A 31 6.30 0.13 -3.22
C LYS A 31 6.39 -1.28 -3.75
N THR A 32 7.01 -1.44 -4.91
CA THR A 32 7.13 -2.74 -5.59
C THR A 32 7.96 -3.73 -4.77
N SER A 33 9.10 -3.30 -4.22
CA SER A 33 9.92 -4.17 -3.36
C SER A 33 9.15 -4.60 -2.11
N THR A 34 8.45 -3.68 -1.46
CA THR A 34 7.62 -3.97 -0.28
C THR A 34 6.49 -4.93 -0.63
N LYS A 35 5.81 -4.72 -1.76
CA LYS A 35 4.77 -5.61 -2.29
C LYS A 35 5.30 -7.03 -2.48
N GLU A 36 6.46 -7.17 -3.13
CA GLU A 36 7.07 -8.48 -3.37
C GLU A 36 7.43 -9.20 -2.07
N MET A 37 8.00 -8.49 -1.10
CA MET A 37 8.36 -9.07 0.20
C MET A 37 7.11 -9.48 1.00
N ILE A 38 6.08 -8.63 1.07
CA ILE A 38 4.83 -8.94 1.77
C ILE A 38 4.15 -10.15 1.11
N ALA A 39 4.03 -10.14 -0.22
CA ALA A 39 3.40 -11.24 -0.94
C ALA A 39 4.18 -12.56 -0.74
N SER A 40 5.51 -12.53 -0.79
CA SER A 40 6.35 -13.72 -0.55
C SER A 40 6.11 -14.32 0.83
N VAL A 41 6.14 -13.50 1.88
CA VAL A 41 5.91 -13.98 3.25
C VAL A 41 4.49 -14.52 3.44
N LEU A 42 3.47 -13.82 2.92
CA LEU A 42 2.09 -14.26 3.03
C LEU A 42 1.81 -15.54 2.25
N SER A 43 2.50 -15.76 1.12
CA SER A 43 2.35 -16.96 0.29
C SER A 43 2.82 -18.25 0.97
N GLU A 44 3.60 -18.16 2.07
CA GLU A 44 3.95 -19.33 2.88
C GLU A 44 2.72 -19.96 3.58
N LYS A 45 1.63 -19.20 3.69
CA LYS A 45 0.43 -19.65 4.41
C LYS A 45 -0.88 -19.49 3.63
N TYR A 46 -0.96 -18.47 2.77
CA TYR A 46 -2.19 -18.07 2.10
C TYR A 46 -2.08 -18.17 0.59
N CYS A 47 -3.22 -18.35 -0.09
CA CYS A 47 -3.30 -18.18 -1.54
C CYS A 47 -3.32 -16.68 -1.85
N VAL A 48 -2.20 -16.14 -2.35
CA VAL A 48 -1.98 -14.71 -2.52
C VAL A 48 -2.03 -14.31 -3.99
N LEU A 49 -2.84 -13.28 -4.32
CA LEU A 49 -2.69 -12.52 -5.56
C LEU A 49 -1.97 -11.20 -5.26
N LYS A 50 -1.04 -10.82 -6.11
CA LYS A 50 -0.36 -9.51 -6.02
C LYS A 50 -0.46 -8.73 -7.32
N THR A 51 -0.27 -7.42 -7.25
CA THR A 51 -0.10 -6.59 -8.44
C THR A 51 1.12 -7.03 -9.23
N GLU A 52 0.94 -7.38 -10.49
CA GLU A 52 2.03 -7.71 -11.40
C GLU A 52 2.66 -6.43 -12.00
N GLY A 53 3.99 -6.43 -12.12
CA GLY A 53 4.72 -5.29 -12.69
C GLY A 53 4.32 -3.95 -12.04
N ASN A 54 3.89 -3.01 -12.89
CA ASN A 54 3.44 -1.67 -12.51
C ASN A 54 1.93 -1.43 -12.77
N PHE A 55 1.11 -2.47 -12.74
CA PHE A 55 -0.35 -2.36 -12.88
C PHE A 55 -0.99 -1.73 -11.63
N ASN A 56 -0.53 -0.56 -11.24
CA ASN A 56 -0.83 0.13 -9.99
C ASN A 56 -1.63 1.44 -10.15
N ASN A 57 -2.09 1.74 -11.35
CA ASN A 57 -2.85 2.94 -11.70
C ASN A 57 -4.33 2.64 -11.97
N GLU A 58 -5.08 3.66 -12.42
CA GLU A 58 -6.54 3.60 -12.66
C GLU A 58 -7.01 2.54 -13.69
N ILE A 59 -6.09 2.01 -14.51
CA ILE A 59 -6.37 0.92 -15.46
C ILE A 59 -5.77 -0.39 -14.91
N GLY A 60 -4.53 -0.36 -14.45
CA GLY A 60 -3.79 -1.55 -14.04
C GLY A 60 -4.37 -2.22 -12.79
N LEU A 61 -4.80 -1.43 -11.79
CA LEU A 61 -5.39 -1.99 -10.57
C LEU A 61 -6.73 -2.68 -10.85
N PRO A 62 -7.69 -2.13 -11.61
CA PRO A 62 -8.87 -2.87 -12.07
C PRO A 62 -8.54 -4.19 -12.75
N LEU A 63 -7.58 -4.20 -13.68
CA LEU A 63 -7.16 -5.42 -14.38
C LEU A 63 -6.56 -6.45 -13.42
N THR A 64 -5.80 -6.00 -12.43
CA THR A 64 -5.29 -6.87 -11.35
C THR A 64 -6.44 -7.47 -10.55
N VAL A 65 -7.44 -6.67 -10.18
CA VAL A 65 -8.61 -7.12 -9.42
C VAL A 65 -9.42 -8.16 -10.18
N PHE A 66 -9.56 -8.05 -11.50
CA PHE A 66 -10.24 -9.07 -12.31
C PHE A 66 -9.52 -10.43 -12.37
N ASN A 67 -8.27 -10.51 -11.95
CA ASN A 67 -7.55 -11.78 -11.78
C ASN A 67 -7.82 -12.46 -10.44
N LEU A 68 -8.49 -11.79 -9.49
CA LEU A 68 -8.91 -12.41 -8.24
C LEU A 68 -9.89 -13.55 -8.51
N ARG A 69 -9.81 -14.59 -7.70
CA ARG A 69 -10.69 -15.77 -7.73
C ARG A 69 -11.06 -16.12 -6.29
N LYS A 70 -12.03 -16.99 -6.12
CA LYS A 70 -12.54 -17.42 -4.81
C LYS A 70 -11.50 -18.17 -3.96
N GLU A 71 -10.51 -18.77 -4.59
CA GLU A 71 -9.41 -19.47 -3.92
C GLU A 71 -8.37 -18.52 -3.31
N HIS A 72 -8.33 -17.24 -3.75
CA HIS A 72 -7.42 -16.27 -3.15
C HIS A 72 -7.95 -15.84 -1.78
N GLU A 73 -7.07 -15.85 -0.80
CA GLU A 73 -7.34 -15.43 0.58
C GLU A 73 -6.84 -14.01 0.85
N VAL A 74 -5.76 -13.61 0.16
CA VAL A 74 -5.15 -12.29 0.32
C VAL A 74 -4.81 -11.69 -1.04
N ALA A 75 -5.08 -10.39 -1.20
CA ALA A 75 -4.58 -9.59 -2.32
C ALA A 75 -3.58 -8.55 -1.81
N VAL A 76 -2.41 -8.46 -2.45
CA VAL A 76 -1.40 -7.43 -2.17
C VAL A 76 -1.37 -6.45 -3.33
N LEU A 77 -2.02 -5.31 -3.16
CA LEU A 77 -2.30 -4.34 -4.21
C LEU A 77 -1.43 -3.09 -4.08
N GLU A 78 -0.58 -2.86 -5.08
CA GLU A 78 0.20 -1.64 -5.19
C GLU A 78 -0.68 -0.51 -5.76
N MET A 79 -0.67 0.68 -5.13
CA MET A 79 -1.42 1.86 -5.54
C MET A 79 -0.45 3.01 -5.82
N GLY A 80 -0.28 3.32 -7.11
CA GLY A 80 0.54 4.40 -7.64
C GLY A 80 -0.31 5.62 -7.99
N ILE A 81 0.14 6.80 -7.58
CA ILE A 81 -0.51 8.07 -7.85
C ILE A 81 0.46 9.03 -8.53
N SER A 82 -0.07 9.95 -9.31
CA SER A 82 0.68 11.03 -9.94
C SER A 82 0.05 12.41 -9.73
N HIS A 83 -1.27 12.48 -9.52
CA HIS A 83 -2.04 13.71 -9.35
C HIS A 83 -2.94 13.63 -8.12
N PHE A 84 -3.46 14.78 -7.68
CA PHE A 84 -4.54 14.82 -6.70
C PHE A 84 -5.80 14.15 -7.25
N GLY A 85 -6.40 13.30 -6.42
CA GLY A 85 -7.59 12.52 -6.75
C GLY A 85 -7.32 11.15 -7.38
N ASP A 86 -6.06 10.80 -7.65
CA ASP A 86 -5.71 9.47 -8.19
C ASP A 86 -5.92 8.35 -7.17
N MET A 87 -5.69 8.62 -5.87
CA MET A 87 -5.80 7.60 -4.84
C MET A 87 -7.22 7.15 -4.57
N GLU A 88 -8.18 8.06 -4.62
CA GLU A 88 -9.57 7.77 -4.29
C GLU A 88 -10.16 6.59 -5.09
N PRO A 89 -10.14 6.58 -6.44
CA PRO A 89 -10.66 5.46 -7.22
C PRO A 89 -9.91 4.15 -6.95
N LEU A 90 -8.59 4.20 -6.74
CA LEU A 90 -7.81 3.01 -6.43
C LEU A 90 -8.20 2.41 -5.08
N ALA A 91 -8.31 3.25 -4.06
CA ALA A 91 -8.67 2.83 -2.72
C ALA A 91 -10.13 2.34 -2.61
N LYS A 92 -11.06 2.95 -3.35
CA LYS A 92 -12.45 2.47 -3.46
C LYS A 92 -12.53 1.05 -4.02
N ILE A 93 -11.75 0.77 -5.06
CA ILE A 93 -11.68 -0.56 -5.66
C ILE A 93 -11.01 -1.53 -4.69
N ALA A 94 -9.86 -1.18 -4.13
CA ALA A 94 -9.07 -2.07 -3.29
C ALA A 94 -9.78 -2.39 -1.96
N ARG A 95 -10.37 -1.39 -1.27
CA ARG A 95 -10.95 -1.48 0.08
C ARG A 95 -10.03 -2.22 1.04
N PRO A 96 -8.84 -1.66 1.32
CA PRO A 96 -7.82 -2.39 2.05
C PRO A 96 -8.21 -2.67 3.50
N ASP A 97 -7.83 -3.85 3.99
CA ASP A 97 -7.84 -4.22 5.41
C ASP A 97 -6.55 -3.73 6.10
N VAL A 98 -5.45 -3.70 5.35
CA VAL A 98 -4.16 -3.18 5.81
C VAL A 98 -3.65 -2.17 4.80
N CYS A 99 -3.31 -0.96 5.28
CA CYS A 99 -2.72 0.10 4.48
C CYS A 99 -1.25 0.29 4.86
N VAL A 100 -0.34 0.22 3.87
CA VAL A 100 1.09 0.40 4.09
C VAL A 100 1.58 1.62 3.30
N ILE A 101 2.28 2.56 3.95
CA ILE A 101 2.99 3.65 3.26
C ILE A 101 4.49 3.53 3.55
N THR A 102 5.27 3.36 2.47
CA THR A 102 6.71 3.13 2.57
C THR A 102 7.49 4.39 2.91
N ASN A 103 7.15 5.52 2.28
CA ASN A 103 7.76 6.84 2.55
C ASN A 103 7.03 7.96 1.81
N ILE A 104 7.32 9.21 2.21
CA ILE A 104 6.87 10.44 1.58
C ILE A 104 8.09 11.21 1.05
N GLY A 105 8.55 10.86 -0.13
CA GLY A 105 9.65 11.52 -0.84
C GLY A 105 9.17 12.66 -1.75
N TYR A 106 9.90 12.84 -2.86
CA TYR A 106 9.68 13.92 -3.81
C TYR A 106 9.09 13.46 -5.15
N ALA A 107 8.70 12.17 -5.26
CA ALA A 107 8.07 11.66 -6.48
C ALA A 107 6.75 12.40 -6.73
N HIS A 108 6.55 12.85 -7.99
CA HIS A 108 5.37 13.61 -8.45
C HIS A 108 5.20 14.99 -7.78
N LEU A 109 6.29 15.58 -7.29
CA LEU A 109 6.26 16.91 -6.65
C LEU A 109 5.72 18.00 -7.59
N GLU A 110 5.99 17.89 -8.89
CA GLU A 110 5.49 18.79 -9.93
C GLU A 110 3.96 18.85 -9.99
N ASN A 111 3.28 17.73 -9.70
CA ASN A 111 1.82 17.61 -9.76
C ASN A 111 1.15 17.80 -8.38
N LEU A 112 1.85 17.40 -7.31
CA LEU A 112 1.33 17.41 -5.93
C LEU A 112 1.87 18.60 -5.10
N GLY A 113 2.71 19.45 -5.70
CA GLY A 113 3.19 20.72 -5.19
C GLY A 113 4.19 20.61 -4.03
N THR A 114 3.87 19.88 -2.97
CA THR A 114 4.69 19.77 -1.77
C THR A 114 4.69 18.34 -1.23
N ARG A 115 5.64 18.00 -0.32
CA ARG A 115 5.62 16.72 0.41
C ARG A 115 4.35 16.58 1.27
N ASP A 116 3.77 17.66 1.75
CA ASP A 116 2.49 17.61 2.46
C ASP A 116 1.32 17.27 1.52
N GLY A 117 1.36 17.77 0.26
CA GLY A 117 0.44 17.37 -0.79
C GLY A 117 0.56 15.88 -1.11
N ILE A 118 1.80 15.38 -1.22
CA ILE A 118 2.07 13.95 -1.43
C ILE A 118 1.56 13.09 -0.25
N LEU A 119 1.83 13.53 0.99
CA LEU A 119 1.31 12.89 2.19
C LEU A 119 -0.22 12.82 2.15
N LYS A 120 -0.88 13.97 1.96
CA LYS A 120 -2.34 14.07 1.91
C LYS A 120 -2.94 13.12 0.87
N GLU A 121 -2.39 13.13 -0.35
CA GLU A 121 -2.91 12.27 -1.41
C GLU A 121 -2.71 10.78 -1.11
N LYS A 122 -1.54 10.38 -0.58
CA LYS A 122 -1.29 8.97 -0.26
C LYS A 122 -2.11 8.49 0.94
N THR A 123 -2.31 9.33 1.95
CA THR A 123 -3.08 8.95 3.15
C THR A 123 -4.59 8.95 2.91
N SER A 124 -5.08 9.55 1.83
CA SER A 124 -6.51 9.47 1.47
C SER A 124 -6.98 8.03 1.21
N MET A 125 -6.05 7.07 0.98
CA MET A 125 -6.41 5.65 0.92
C MET A 125 -7.06 5.14 2.23
N PHE A 126 -6.77 5.77 3.37
CA PHE A 126 -7.33 5.37 4.66
C PHE A 126 -8.83 5.68 4.78
N ASP A 127 -9.36 6.59 3.95
CA ASP A 127 -10.77 6.93 3.93
C ASP A 127 -11.64 5.80 3.38
N PHE A 128 -11.03 4.89 2.62
CA PHE A 128 -11.71 3.78 1.94
C PHE A 128 -11.33 2.41 2.50
N MET A 129 -10.49 2.35 3.53
CA MET A 129 -10.15 1.10 4.19
C MET A 129 -11.30 0.55 5.03
N ASN A 130 -11.26 -0.74 5.34
CA ASN A 130 -12.21 -1.34 6.26
C ASN A 130 -12.11 -0.68 7.65
N PRO A 131 -13.24 -0.47 8.36
CA PRO A 131 -13.25 0.25 9.64
C PRO A 131 -12.31 -0.32 10.71
N ASP A 132 -12.17 -1.66 10.74
CA ASP A 132 -11.30 -2.39 11.68
C ASP A 132 -9.89 -2.63 11.08
N GLY A 133 -9.56 -1.94 10.01
CA GLY A 133 -8.30 -2.11 9.29
C GLY A 133 -7.11 -1.51 10.04
N THR A 134 -5.92 -1.93 9.65
CA THR A 134 -4.65 -1.50 10.25
C THR A 134 -3.87 -0.61 9.29
N VAL A 135 -3.32 0.50 9.79
CA VAL A 135 -2.38 1.37 9.08
C VAL A 135 -0.96 1.10 9.56
N ILE A 136 -0.06 0.82 8.62
CA ILE A 136 1.36 0.54 8.87
C ILE A 136 2.20 1.61 8.18
N LEU A 137 2.99 2.37 8.94
CA LEU A 137 3.78 3.50 8.46
C LEU A 137 5.25 3.33 8.78
N ASN A 138 6.11 3.84 7.88
CA ASN A 138 7.53 3.93 8.12
C ASN A 138 7.84 5.01 9.17
N GLY A 139 8.29 4.59 10.35
CA GLY A 139 8.65 5.49 11.44
C GLY A 139 9.97 6.23 11.26
N ASP A 140 10.78 5.85 10.27
CA ASP A 140 12.01 6.59 9.90
C ASP A 140 11.73 7.76 8.95
N ASP A 141 10.51 7.84 8.38
CA ASP A 141 10.12 8.95 7.53
C ASP A 141 9.57 10.12 8.37
N ASP A 142 10.14 11.31 8.18
CA ASP A 142 9.82 12.51 8.95
C ASP A 142 8.35 12.97 8.79
N LYS A 143 7.72 12.70 7.65
CA LYS A 143 6.32 13.03 7.38
C LYS A 143 5.34 11.99 7.94
N LEU A 144 5.76 10.73 8.02
CA LEU A 144 4.92 9.65 8.51
C LEU A 144 5.01 9.48 10.04
N ARG A 145 6.20 9.72 10.63
CA ARG A 145 6.45 9.55 12.08
C ARG A 145 5.47 10.31 12.99
N GLY A 146 5.04 11.47 12.57
CA GLY A 146 4.10 12.32 13.33
C GLY A 146 2.69 12.30 12.77
N TYR A 147 2.35 11.32 11.93
CA TYR A 147 1.03 11.29 11.30
C TYR A 147 -0.10 11.19 12.33
N THR A 148 -1.00 12.15 12.27
CA THR A 148 -2.23 12.16 13.06
C THR A 148 -3.42 12.09 12.12
N SER A 149 -4.31 11.13 12.37
CA SER A 149 -5.52 10.94 11.59
C SER A 149 -6.69 11.69 12.22
N GLU A 150 -7.43 12.46 11.42
CA GLU A 150 -8.71 13.07 11.85
C GLU A 150 -9.75 12.01 12.24
N ARG A 151 -9.58 10.76 11.79
CA ARG A 151 -10.44 9.61 12.08
C ARG A 151 -10.01 8.82 13.31
N GLY A 152 -8.99 9.27 14.05
CA GLY A 152 -8.49 8.59 15.24
C GLY A 152 -7.73 7.29 14.96
N ILE A 153 -7.29 7.05 13.71
CA ILE A 153 -6.48 5.89 13.35
C ILE A 153 -5.16 5.96 14.12
N GLN A 154 -4.79 4.87 14.78
CA GLN A 154 -3.49 4.71 15.45
C GLN A 154 -2.59 3.84 14.57
N PRO A 155 -1.61 4.43 13.89
CA PRO A 155 -0.72 3.66 13.03
C PRO A 155 0.22 2.75 13.84
N VAL A 156 0.55 1.60 13.26
CA VAL A 156 1.66 0.77 13.67
C VAL A 156 2.90 1.22 12.90
N TYR A 157 4.00 1.47 13.61
CA TYR A 157 5.23 1.94 12.99
C TYR A 157 6.25 0.82 12.83
N PHE A 158 6.92 0.80 11.69
CA PHE A 158 8.12 0.01 11.43
C PHE A 158 9.29 0.93 11.07
N GLY A 159 10.52 0.48 11.31
CA GLY A 159 11.70 1.28 10.95
C GLY A 159 13.02 0.68 11.43
N LEU A 160 14.04 1.52 11.46
CA LEU A 160 15.35 1.23 12.05
C LEU A 160 15.48 1.82 13.46
N ASP A 161 14.62 2.79 13.78
CA ASP A 161 14.58 3.40 15.09
C ASP A 161 14.02 2.40 16.12
N PRO A 162 14.75 2.08 17.19
CA PRO A 162 14.28 1.19 18.26
C PRO A 162 12.98 1.65 18.95
N ALA A 163 12.58 2.91 18.77
CA ALA A 163 11.28 3.40 19.21
C ALA A 163 10.10 2.86 18.39
N CYS A 164 10.35 2.29 17.19
CA CYS A 164 9.32 1.62 16.42
C CYS A 164 9.00 0.26 17.04
N PRO A 165 7.69 -0.10 17.18
CA PRO A 165 7.27 -1.41 17.69
C PRO A 165 7.84 -2.59 16.89
N PHE A 166 8.06 -2.38 15.58
CA PHE A 166 8.71 -3.33 14.69
C PHE A 166 9.95 -2.67 14.10
N HIS A 167 11.13 -3.16 14.46
CA HIS A 167 12.37 -2.59 13.95
C HIS A 167 13.42 -3.65 13.64
N ALA A 168 14.44 -3.25 12.88
CA ALA A 168 15.54 -4.11 12.50
C ALA A 168 16.82 -3.69 13.23
N GLU A 169 17.48 -4.66 13.85
CA GLU A 169 18.76 -4.51 14.54
C GLU A 169 19.88 -5.35 13.88
N GLN A 170 21.11 -5.11 14.29
CA GLN A 170 22.30 -5.87 13.88
C GLN A 170 22.44 -6.03 12.38
N ILE A 171 22.13 -4.97 11.63
CA ILE A 171 22.08 -4.99 10.17
C ILE A 171 23.49 -5.13 9.60
N GLN A 172 23.76 -6.22 8.87
CA GLN A 172 24.99 -6.49 8.16
C GLN A 172 24.77 -6.52 6.65
N LYS A 173 25.38 -5.55 5.96
CA LYS A 173 25.35 -5.50 4.48
C LYS A 173 26.43 -6.40 3.92
N MET A 174 26.06 -7.43 3.18
CA MET A 174 26.95 -8.43 2.59
C MET A 174 27.14 -8.25 1.07
N GLY A 175 26.92 -7.05 0.56
CA GLY A 175 27.02 -6.76 -0.88
C GLY A 175 26.03 -7.60 -1.69
N LEU A 176 26.53 -8.27 -2.73
CA LEU A 176 25.72 -9.12 -3.61
C LEU A 176 25.09 -10.34 -2.91
N LYS A 177 25.56 -10.69 -1.71
CA LYS A 177 24.99 -11.78 -0.90
C LYS A 177 23.76 -11.34 -0.09
N GLY A 178 23.37 -10.08 -0.20
CA GLY A 178 22.19 -9.55 0.48
C GLY A 178 22.48 -8.83 1.81
N THR A 179 21.51 -8.85 2.69
CA THR A 179 21.57 -8.21 4.01
C THR A 179 21.06 -9.20 5.06
N VAL A 180 21.76 -9.25 6.19
CA VAL A 180 21.31 -9.98 7.38
C VAL A 180 20.89 -8.97 8.43
N ALA A 181 19.77 -9.19 9.09
CA ALA A 181 19.26 -8.35 10.16
C ALA A 181 18.50 -9.20 11.20
N THR A 182 18.43 -8.70 12.42
CA THR A 182 17.51 -9.22 13.45
C THR A 182 16.26 -8.35 13.46
N PHE A 183 15.09 -8.94 13.34
CA PHE A 183 13.80 -8.25 13.47
C PHE A 183 13.27 -8.42 14.91
N VAL A 184 12.86 -7.29 15.49
CA VAL A 184 12.34 -7.19 16.86
C VAL A 184 10.94 -6.61 16.83
#